data_c3af3211362c0e06b157a99651f472a2
#
_entry.id   c3af3211362c0e06b157a99651f472a2
#
_cell.length_a   1.000
_cell.length_b   1.000
_cell.length_c   1.000
_cell.angle_alpha   90.00
_cell.angle_beta   90.00
_cell.angle_gamma   90.00
#
_symmetry.space_group_name_H-M   'P 1'
#
loop_
_entity.id
_entity.type
_entity.pdbx_description
1 polymer ?
#
loop_
_entity_poly.entity_id
_entity_poly.type
_entity_poly.pdbx_seq_one_letter_code
_entity_poly.pdbx_strand_id
1 'polypeptide(L)'
;VCGVLNASYQFFLHTESIKKLPRWYEFIFNTPSHHRAHHGKNPQYLDCNYAGTLIIWVRMFGSFVEEDKNEFPNYGLVEPMQTYNPFKIIFSEYIRIFKDILIPGLTIKQRFLYLFGPPGWSHDGSRLMSTDIKRIHLESQKS
;
A
#
# COMPACT_ATOMS: atom_id res chain seq x y z
N VAL A 1 9.64 19.31 15.36
CA VAL A 1 10.42 18.31 16.13
C VAL A 1 9.78 16.93 15.98
N CYS A 2 8.50 16.72 16.33
CA CYS A 2 7.85 15.40 16.26
C CYS A 2 7.89 14.77 14.85
N GLY A 3 7.68 15.54 13.79
CA GLY A 3 7.76 15.05 12.41
C GLY A 3 9.14 14.51 12.04
N VAL A 4 10.20 15.20 12.45
CA VAL A 4 11.58 14.76 12.20
C VAL A 4 11.88 13.47 12.94
N LEU A 5 11.50 13.37 14.22
CA LEU A 5 11.71 12.16 15.02
C LEU A 5 10.98 10.95 14.40
N ASN A 6 9.72 11.15 13.98
CA ASN A 6 8.95 10.10 13.32
C ASN A 6 9.58 9.68 11.97
N ALA A 7 10.03 10.63 11.16
CA ALA A 7 10.71 10.35 9.89
C ALA A 7 12.04 9.61 10.12
N SER A 8 12.82 10.02 11.12
CA SER A 8 14.06 9.34 11.50
C SER A 8 13.80 7.90 11.98
N TYR A 9 12.77 7.71 12.80
CA TYR A 9 12.36 6.37 13.21
C TYR A 9 12.02 5.49 12.00
N GLN A 10 11.19 5.99 11.09
CA GLN A 10 10.80 5.26 9.88
C GLN A 10 11.99 4.94 8.99
N PHE A 11 12.98 5.82 8.89
CA PHE A 11 14.21 5.56 8.14
C PHE A 11 14.90 4.28 8.62
N PHE A 12 15.02 4.06 9.94
CA PHE A 12 15.61 2.85 10.50
C PHE A 12 14.75 1.58 10.31
N LEU A 13 13.47 1.72 9.96
CA LEU A 13 12.63 0.57 9.64
C LEU A 13 12.94 -0.04 8.26
N HIS A 14 13.57 0.72 7.35
CA HIS A 14 13.94 0.25 6.02
C HIS A 14 15.22 -0.60 6.05
N THR A 15 15.16 -1.74 6.71
CA THR A 15 16.28 -2.66 6.80
C THR A 15 15.83 -4.12 6.73
N GLU A 16 16.66 -4.95 6.10
CA GLU A 16 16.51 -6.42 6.11
C GLU A 16 17.41 -7.10 7.15
N SER A 17 18.33 -6.36 7.76
CA SER A 17 19.27 -6.90 8.74
C SER A 17 18.58 -7.34 10.03
N ILE A 18 17.49 -6.65 10.41
CA ILE A 18 16.68 -6.98 11.59
C ILE A 18 15.47 -7.79 11.12
N LYS A 19 15.46 -9.09 11.45
CA LYS A 19 14.36 -9.98 11.01
C LYS A 19 13.10 -9.74 11.85
N LYS A 20 13.12 -10.11 13.12
CA LYS A 20 12.01 -9.86 14.06
C LYS A 20 12.55 -9.38 15.39
N LEU A 21 11.80 -8.54 16.06
CA LEU A 21 12.06 -8.07 17.41
C LEU A 21 11.21 -8.85 18.43
N PRO A 22 11.46 -8.69 19.75
CA PRO A 22 10.64 -9.33 20.78
C PRO A 22 9.16 -9.02 20.62
N ARG A 23 8.29 -10.01 20.86
CA ARG A 23 6.84 -9.94 20.62
C ARG A 23 6.15 -8.74 21.30
N TRP A 24 6.58 -8.41 22.54
CA TRP A 24 6.01 -7.27 23.27
C TRP A 24 6.31 -5.93 22.57
N TYR A 25 7.51 -5.80 21.97
CA TYR A 25 7.90 -4.61 21.23
C TYR A 25 7.11 -4.51 19.89
N GLU A 26 7.04 -5.60 19.13
CA GLU A 26 6.29 -5.68 17.89
C GLU A 26 4.78 -5.52 18.08
N PHE A 27 4.26 -5.73 19.29
CA PHE A 27 2.86 -5.48 19.59
C PHE A 27 2.52 -3.98 19.63
N ILE A 28 3.44 -3.15 20.12
CA ILE A 28 3.23 -1.72 20.34
C ILE A 28 3.85 -0.88 19.22
N PHE A 29 5.08 -1.20 18.84
CA PHE A 29 5.86 -0.40 17.91
C PHE A 29 5.87 -0.99 16.51
N ASN A 30 5.92 -0.09 15.52
CA ASN A 30 6.21 -0.49 14.15
C ASN A 30 7.68 -0.98 14.07
N THR A 31 7.93 -2.06 13.36
CA THR A 31 9.26 -2.70 13.28
C THR A 31 9.65 -2.90 11.83
N PRO A 32 10.94 -3.23 11.55
CA PRO A 32 11.35 -3.55 10.18
C PRO A 32 10.51 -4.67 9.54
N SER A 33 10.09 -5.68 10.31
CA SER A 33 9.23 -6.76 9.83
C SER A 33 7.85 -6.23 9.36
N HIS A 34 7.22 -5.38 10.16
CA HIS A 34 5.94 -4.77 9.79
C HIS A 34 6.05 -3.82 8.59
N HIS A 35 7.16 -3.09 8.54
CA HIS A 35 7.43 -2.13 7.49
C HIS A 35 7.77 -2.80 6.16
N ARG A 36 8.48 -3.94 6.17
CA ARG A 36 8.69 -4.76 4.98
C ARG A 36 7.36 -5.27 4.41
N ALA A 37 6.46 -5.78 5.27
CA ALA A 37 5.11 -6.16 4.84
C ALA A 37 4.36 -4.98 4.22
N HIS A 38 4.45 -3.78 4.81
CA HIS A 38 3.86 -2.56 4.26
C HIS A 38 4.36 -2.24 2.84
N HIS A 39 5.64 -2.47 2.56
CA HIS A 39 6.23 -2.25 1.23
C HIS A 39 6.06 -3.42 0.25
N GLY A 40 5.45 -4.51 0.70
CA GLY A 40 5.20 -5.69 -0.12
C GLY A 40 4.09 -5.47 -1.15
N LYS A 41 4.34 -5.85 -2.40
CA LYS A 41 3.34 -5.86 -3.49
C LYS A 41 2.59 -7.20 -3.62
N ASN A 42 2.94 -8.21 -2.80
CA ASN A 42 2.21 -9.46 -2.75
C ASN A 42 0.75 -9.18 -2.35
N PRO A 43 -0.23 -9.90 -2.90
CA PRO A 43 -1.65 -9.63 -2.65
C PRO A 43 -2.03 -9.50 -1.17
N GLN A 44 -1.49 -10.36 -0.30
CA GLN A 44 -1.78 -10.32 1.15
C GLN A 44 -1.24 -9.06 1.84
N TYR A 45 -0.19 -8.42 1.32
CA TYR A 45 0.45 -7.24 1.91
C TYR A 45 -0.08 -5.91 1.38
N LEU A 46 -0.94 -5.92 0.38
CA LEU A 46 -1.52 -4.68 -0.13
C LEU A 46 -2.32 -3.97 0.96
N ASP A 47 -2.24 -2.65 1.00
CA ASP A 47 -2.98 -1.79 1.96
C ASP A 47 -2.94 -2.30 3.41
N CYS A 48 -1.75 -2.59 3.92
CA CYS A 48 -1.56 -3.02 5.30
C CYS A 48 -0.50 -2.16 6.02
N ASN A 49 -0.50 -2.24 7.34
CA ASN A 49 0.54 -1.72 8.23
C ASN A 49 0.87 -0.23 8.03
N TYR A 50 -0.12 0.62 7.75
CA TYR A 50 0.05 2.06 7.65
C TYR A 50 0.35 2.68 9.03
N ALA A 51 1.59 2.54 9.48
CA ALA A 51 2.04 3.08 10.76
C ALA A 51 3.38 3.78 10.64
N GLY A 52 3.51 4.92 11.31
CA GLY A 52 4.80 5.55 11.56
C GLY A 52 5.56 4.84 12.68
N THR A 53 5.32 5.24 13.92
CA THR A 53 6.02 4.70 15.10
C THR A 53 5.21 3.61 15.82
N LEU A 54 3.88 3.80 15.99
CA LEU A 54 3.02 2.91 16.78
C LEU A 54 2.15 2.05 15.88
N ILE A 55 2.33 0.71 15.92
CA ILE A 55 1.54 -0.26 15.18
C ILE A 55 0.22 -0.61 15.86
N ILE A 56 0.05 -0.25 17.10
CA ILE A 56 -1.15 -0.56 17.89
C ILE A 56 -2.44 -0.05 17.23
N TRP A 57 -2.38 1.11 16.58
CA TRP A 57 -3.53 1.68 15.86
C TRP A 57 -3.95 0.81 14.67
N VAL A 58 -2.98 0.30 13.91
CA VAL A 58 -3.21 -0.59 12.77
C VAL A 58 -3.86 -1.90 13.22
N ARG A 59 -3.46 -2.41 14.40
CA ARG A 59 -4.08 -3.58 15.02
C ARG A 59 -5.52 -3.31 15.44
N MET A 60 -5.78 -2.15 16.05
CA MET A 60 -7.12 -1.74 16.48
C MET A 60 -8.08 -1.59 15.29
N PHE A 61 -7.61 -1.08 14.16
CA PHE A 61 -8.41 -0.92 12.95
C PHE A 61 -8.44 -2.15 12.02
N GLY A 62 -7.81 -3.25 12.41
CA GLY A 62 -7.89 -4.52 11.70
C GLY A 62 -7.12 -4.59 10.37
N SER A 63 -6.21 -3.64 10.11
CA SER A 63 -5.38 -3.63 8.89
C SER A 63 -3.95 -4.14 9.11
N PHE A 64 -3.71 -4.79 10.26
CA PHE A 64 -2.43 -5.40 10.58
C PHE A 64 -2.23 -6.73 9.84
N VAL A 65 -1.09 -6.87 9.17
CA VAL A 65 -0.63 -8.12 8.55
C VAL A 65 0.78 -8.41 9.00
N GLU A 66 1.00 -9.60 9.54
CA GLU A 66 2.33 -10.06 9.94
C GLU A 66 3.11 -10.52 8.70
N GLU A 67 4.43 -10.26 8.70
CA GLU A 67 5.32 -10.79 7.67
C GLU A 67 5.37 -12.32 7.72
N ASP A 68 5.01 -12.98 6.63
CA ASP A 68 5.06 -14.44 6.51
C ASP A 68 6.50 -14.89 6.29
N LYS A 69 6.90 -15.95 7.01
CA LYS A 69 8.22 -16.56 6.89
C LYS A 69 8.41 -17.34 5.58
N ASN A 70 7.31 -17.83 5.01
CA ASN A 70 7.31 -18.64 3.79
C ASN A 70 7.11 -17.81 2.53
N GLU A 71 6.53 -16.62 2.67
CA GLU A 71 6.25 -15.72 1.55
C GLU A 71 6.73 -14.30 1.88
N PHE A 72 8.02 -14.07 1.65
CA PHE A 72 8.65 -12.77 1.90
C PHE A 72 8.02 -11.67 1.02
N PRO A 73 7.95 -10.43 1.55
CA PRO A 73 7.49 -9.28 0.79
C PRO A 73 8.34 -9.06 -0.46
N ASN A 74 7.66 -9.02 -1.60
CA ASN A 74 8.24 -8.63 -2.88
C ASN A 74 7.99 -7.13 -3.05
N TYR A 75 9.07 -6.33 -3.07
CA TYR A 75 8.98 -4.88 -3.06
C TYR A 75 8.66 -4.30 -4.44
N GLY A 76 8.03 -3.15 -4.42
CA GLY A 76 7.76 -2.37 -5.62
C GLY A 76 6.29 -2.01 -5.79
N LEU A 77 5.96 -1.49 -6.97
CA LEU A 77 4.58 -1.17 -7.33
C LEU A 77 3.90 -2.40 -7.95
N VAL A 78 2.60 -2.55 -7.75
CA VAL A 78 1.78 -3.57 -8.41
C VAL A 78 1.88 -3.41 -9.94
N GLU A 79 1.79 -2.17 -10.41
CA GLU A 79 2.03 -1.80 -11.81
C GLU A 79 3.31 -0.96 -11.91
N PRO A 80 4.46 -1.57 -12.23
CA PRO A 80 5.72 -0.85 -12.27
C PRO A 80 5.76 0.14 -13.45
N MET A 81 6.18 1.36 -13.18
CA MET A 81 6.44 2.35 -14.21
C MET A 81 7.76 2.05 -14.91
N GLN A 82 7.71 1.76 -16.22
CA GLN A 82 8.90 1.49 -17.04
C GLN A 82 9.55 2.79 -17.53
N THR A 83 9.94 3.66 -16.61
CA THR A 83 10.59 4.94 -16.95
C THR A 83 11.50 5.41 -15.83
N TYR A 84 12.62 6.02 -16.19
CA TYR A 84 13.52 6.72 -15.27
C TYR A 84 13.39 8.25 -15.38
N ASN A 85 12.46 8.76 -16.18
CA ASN A 85 12.23 10.19 -16.29
C ASN A 85 11.50 10.70 -15.03
N PRO A 86 12.14 11.58 -14.21
CA PRO A 86 11.56 12.04 -12.95
C PRO A 86 10.27 12.83 -13.15
N PHE A 87 10.15 13.59 -14.22
CA PHE A 87 8.92 14.33 -14.52
C PHE A 87 7.76 13.39 -14.86
N LYS A 88 8.03 12.32 -15.62
CA LYS A 88 6.99 11.30 -15.88
C LYS A 88 6.57 10.61 -14.58
N ILE A 89 7.52 10.28 -13.71
CA ILE A 89 7.22 9.64 -12.42
C ILE A 89 6.34 10.54 -11.55
N ILE A 90 6.71 11.81 -11.39
CA ILE A 90 6.01 12.77 -10.54
C ILE A 90 4.60 13.07 -11.08
N PHE A 91 4.46 13.28 -12.38
CA PHE A 91 3.21 13.80 -12.96
C PHE A 91 2.29 12.71 -13.53
N SER A 92 2.74 11.46 -13.65
CA SER A 92 1.94 10.38 -14.26
C SER A 92 0.56 10.20 -13.65
N GLU A 93 0.46 10.17 -12.32
CA GLU A 93 -0.81 9.98 -11.61
C GLU A 93 -1.74 11.18 -11.78
N TYR A 94 -1.23 12.40 -11.71
CA TYR A 94 -2.01 13.60 -11.94
C TYR A 94 -2.57 13.64 -13.37
N ILE A 95 -1.75 13.28 -14.35
CA ILE A 95 -2.16 13.22 -15.76
C ILE A 95 -3.21 12.12 -15.95
N ARG A 96 -3.03 10.96 -15.29
CA ARG A 96 -4.00 9.86 -15.32
C ARG A 96 -5.36 10.30 -14.76
N ILE A 97 -5.39 10.86 -13.56
CA ILE A 97 -6.61 11.38 -12.93
C ILE A 97 -7.28 12.42 -13.82
N PHE A 98 -6.52 13.35 -14.37
CA PHE A 98 -7.05 14.38 -15.26
C PHE A 98 -7.71 13.78 -16.51
N LYS A 99 -7.06 12.81 -17.16
CA LYS A 99 -7.62 12.09 -18.30
C LYS A 99 -8.90 11.35 -17.92
N ASP A 100 -8.91 10.67 -16.78
CA ASP A 100 -10.05 9.89 -16.30
C ASP A 100 -11.28 10.78 -16.06
N ILE A 101 -11.10 11.97 -15.48
CA ILE A 101 -12.20 12.93 -15.26
C ILE A 101 -12.79 13.45 -16.58
N LEU A 102 -11.98 13.53 -17.64
CA LEU A 102 -12.40 14.02 -18.94
C LEU A 102 -13.08 12.95 -19.82
N ILE A 103 -13.19 11.71 -19.37
CA ILE A 103 -13.89 10.65 -20.12
C ILE A 103 -15.33 11.11 -20.42
N PRO A 104 -15.76 11.07 -21.70
CA PRO A 104 -17.13 11.43 -22.06
C PRO A 104 -18.16 10.49 -21.42
N GLY A 105 -19.34 11.02 -21.10
CA GLY A 105 -20.46 10.24 -20.56
C GLY A 105 -20.40 9.93 -19.06
N LEU A 106 -19.34 10.32 -18.35
CA LEU A 106 -19.28 10.15 -16.90
C LEU A 106 -20.29 11.05 -16.17
N THR A 107 -20.95 10.48 -15.17
CA THR A 107 -21.74 11.24 -14.21
C THR A 107 -20.86 12.08 -13.27
N ILE A 108 -21.43 13.11 -12.66
CA ILE A 108 -20.72 13.96 -11.66
C ILE A 108 -20.20 13.09 -10.50
N LYS A 109 -20.98 12.09 -10.05
CA LYS A 109 -20.57 11.15 -9.00
C LYS A 109 -19.32 10.33 -9.41
N GLN A 110 -19.27 9.85 -10.64
CA GLN A 110 -18.11 9.10 -11.16
C GLN A 110 -16.86 9.97 -11.27
N ARG A 111 -17.01 11.24 -11.72
CA ARG A 111 -15.89 12.20 -11.74
C ARG A 111 -15.35 12.47 -10.33
N PHE A 112 -16.26 12.60 -9.35
CA PHE A 112 -15.87 12.75 -7.94
C PHE A 112 -15.12 11.52 -7.41
N LEU A 113 -15.56 10.31 -7.78
CA LEU A 113 -14.89 9.07 -7.39
C LEU A 113 -13.50 8.90 -8.02
N TYR A 114 -13.24 9.44 -9.20
CA TYR A 114 -11.89 9.48 -9.76
C TYR A 114 -10.93 10.39 -8.99
N LEU A 115 -11.46 11.42 -8.29
CA LEU A 115 -10.66 12.34 -7.47
C LEU A 115 -10.46 11.84 -6.03
N PHE A 116 -11.50 11.29 -5.44
CA PHE A 116 -11.58 11.03 -4.00
C PHE A 116 -11.92 9.58 -3.66
N GLY A 117 -12.14 8.74 -4.66
CA GLY A 117 -12.40 7.32 -4.47
C GLY A 117 -11.15 6.51 -4.12
N PRO A 118 -11.33 5.23 -3.79
CA PRO A 118 -10.20 4.35 -3.48
C PRO A 118 -9.27 4.19 -4.69
N PRO A 119 -7.95 4.07 -4.46
CA PRO A 119 -7.00 3.78 -5.54
C PRO A 119 -7.39 2.53 -6.33
N GLY A 120 -7.26 2.61 -7.67
CA GLY A 120 -7.66 1.51 -8.55
C GLY A 120 -9.16 1.47 -8.89
N TRP A 121 -9.97 2.40 -8.36
CA TRP A 121 -11.36 2.50 -8.77
C TRP A 121 -11.50 2.94 -10.23
N SER A 122 -12.40 2.32 -10.99
CA SER A 122 -12.81 2.74 -12.33
C SER A 122 -14.31 2.60 -12.50
N HIS A 123 -14.90 3.46 -13.32
CA HIS A 123 -16.36 3.50 -13.55
C HIS A 123 -16.91 2.25 -14.26
N ASP A 124 -16.07 1.56 -14.97
CA ASP A 124 -16.35 0.37 -15.79
C ASP A 124 -15.76 -0.93 -15.18
N GLY A 125 -15.10 -0.86 -14.01
CA GLY A 125 -14.45 -1.99 -13.39
C GLY A 125 -13.20 -2.51 -14.13
N SER A 126 -12.66 -1.74 -15.08
CA SER A 126 -11.48 -2.14 -15.86
C SER A 126 -10.18 -2.19 -15.05
N ARG A 127 -10.17 -1.58 -13.87
CA ARG A 127 -9.03 -1.58 -12.95
C ARG A 127 -9.36 -2.40 -11.70
N LEU A 128 -8.34 -3.03 -11.14
CA LEU A 128 -8.49 -3.79 -9.90
C LEU A 128 -8.11 -2.92 -8.70
N MET A 129 -8.99 -2.88 -7.71
CA MET A 129 -8.67 -2.35 -6.38
C MET A 129 -7.87 -3.39 -5.60
N SER A 130 -7.13 -2.96 -4.59
CA SER A 130 -6.37 -3.87 -3.70
C SER A 130 -7.28 -4.95 -3.07
N THR A 131 -8.52 -4.60 -2.78
CA THR A 131 -9.54 -5.55 -2.27
C THR A 131 -9.89 -6.64 -3.28
N ASP A 132 -9.94 -6.31 -4.57
CA ASP A 132 -10.22 -7.27 -5.64
C ASP A 132 -9.05 -8.22 -5.83
N ILE A 133 -7.82 -7.68 -5.82
CA ILE A 133 -6.59 -8.46 -5.93
C ILE A 133 -6.48 -9.46 -4.76
N LYS A 134 -6.75 -9.01 -3.52
CA LYS A 134 -6.77 -9.88 -2.33
C LYS A 134 -7.81 -10.98 -2.46
N ARG A 135 -9.03 -10.65 -2.92
CA ARG A 135 -10.11 -11.63 -3.11
C ARG A 135 -9.73 -12.70 -4.13
N ILE A 136 -9.24 -12.30 -5.30
CA ILE A 136 -8.80 -13.22 -6.35
C ILE A 136 -7.70 -14.15 -5.84
N HIS A 137 -6.74 -13.61 -5.09
CA HIS A 137 -5.67 -14.41 -4.49
C HIS A 137 -6.20 -15.44 -3.48
N LEU A 138 -7.13 -15.06 -2.60
CA LEU A 138 -7.73 -15.99 -1.64
C LEU A 138 -8.57 -17.08 -2.32
N GLU A 139 -9.24 -16.78 -3.41
CA GLU A 139 -9.99 -17.75 -4.20
C GLU A 139 -9.07 -18.75 -4.89
N SER A 140 -7.94 -18.29 -5.43
CA SER A 140 -6.93 -19.15 -6.08
C SER A 140 -6.23 -20.11 -5.11
N GLN A 141 -6.16 -19.78 -3.82
CA GLN A 141 -5.57 -20.67 -2.80
C GLN A 141 -6.53 -21.78 -2.32
N LYS A 142 -7.83 -21.68 -2.64
CA LYS A 142 -8.85 -22.65 -2.23
C LYS A 142 -9.14 -23.72 -3.30
N SER A 143 -8.69 -23.51 -4.53
CA SER A 143 -8.84 -24.45 -5.66
C SER A 143 -7.64 -25.39 -5.76
#